data_56cadcec6a8e810143fc4d78fef59d87
#
_entry.id   56cadcec6a8e810143fc4d78fef59d87
#
_cell.length_a   1.000
_cell.length_b   1.000
_cell.length_c   1.000
_cell.angle_alpha   90.00
_cell.angle_beta   90.00
_cell.angle_gamma   90.00
#
_symmetry.space_group_name_H-M   'P 1'
#
loop_
_entity.id
_entity.type
_entity.pdbx_description
1 polymer ?
#
loop_
_entity_poly.entity_id
_entity_poly.type
_entity_poly.pdbx_seq_one_letter_code
_entity_poly.pdbx_strand_id
1 'polypeptide(L)'
;MVRFPVAVGGALLVLLLSGCGSEAGPTPKQGGEPGPDALPTKLDALTADQCYASPQRQLPKGCEKYVTELGSVPGSARKRAGDKDPQLVTEAAGLERAIGAFRDAGCTTVADPGGACTQALVDIAAALGGLKKQVDARPTAG
;
A
#
# COMPACT_ATOMS: atom_id res chain seq x y z
N MET A 1 42.31 -62.55 31.55
CA MET A 1 42.83 -63.28 30.38
C MET A 1 41.87 -63.11 29.23
N VAL A 2 42.43 -62.79 28.07
CA VAL A 2 41.91 -63.01 26.73
C VAL A 2 40.86 -61.99 26.24
N ARG A 3 41.28 -61.02 25.51
CA ARG A 3 41.58 -60.81 24.06
C ARG A 3 40.34 -60.45 23.25
N PHE A 4 40.48 -59.25 22.72
CA PHE A 4 39.95 -58.62 21.48
C PHE A 4 39.54 -59.59 20.33
N PRO A 5 38.78 -59.14 19.32
CA PRO A 5 39.12 -58.01 18.45
C PRO A 5 37.92 -57.16 17.98
N VAL A 6 38.18 -55.93 17.77
CA VAL A 6 38.07 -55.06 16.59
C VAL A 6 37.23 -55.60 15.44
N ALA A 7 36.17 -54.94 15.14
CA ALA A 7 35.64 -54.85 13.78
C ALA A 7 35.26 -53.40 13.44
N VAL A 8 36.10 -52.87 12.62
CA VAL A 8 35.94 -51.61 11.87
C VAL A 8 34.79 -51.81 10.89
N GLY A 9 33.81 -50.98 10.97
CA GLY A 9 32.75 -50.88 9.99
C GLY A 9 32.41 -49.42 9.77
N GLY A 10 33.18 -48.77 8.92
CA GLY A 10 32.91 -47.44 8.48
C GLY A 10 31.65 -47.41 7.60
N ALA A 11 30.62 -46.83 8.09
CA ALA A 11 29.51 -46.39 7.26
C ALA A 11 29.62 -44.89 7.11
N LEU A 12 30.24 -44.48 6.01
CA LEU A 12 30.30 -43.11 5.54
C LEU A 12 28.90 -42.74 5.10
N LEU A 13 28.13 -42.17 6.02
CA LEU A 13 26.82 -41.59 5.70
C LEU A 13 27.09 -40.21 5.08
N VAL A 14 27.26 -40.22 3.77
CA VAL A 14 27.23 -39.00 2.97
C VAL A 14 25.81 -38.46 3.00
N LEU A 15 25.54 -37.59 3.95
CA LEU A 15 24.37 -36.74 3.91
C LEU A 15 24.54 -35.78 2.73
N LEU A 16 23.97 -36.19 1.62
CA LEU A 16 23.64 -35.26 0.53
C LEU A 16 22.63 -34.27 1.11
N LEU A 17 23.11 -33.18 1.67
CA LEU A 17 22.38 -31.94 1.82
C LEU A 17 22.04 -31.49 0.41
N SER A 18 20.93 -32.02 -0.10
CA SER A 18 20.23 -31.41 -1.22
C SER A 18 19.91 -30.01 -0.76
N GLY A 19 20.79 -29.08 -1.12
CA GLY A 19 20.50 -27.68 -1.02
C GLY A 19 19.16 -27.46 -1.71
N CYS A 20 18.14 -27.07 -0.95
CA CYS A 20 17.03 -26.35 -1.53
C CYS A 20 17.66 -25.16 -2.24
N GLY A 21 17.87 -25.35 -3.55
CA GLY A 21 18.14 -24.23 -4.41
C GLY A 21 17.03 -23.23 -4.15
N SER A 22 17.37 -22.11 -3.55
CA SER A 22 16.59 -20.92 -3.70
C SER A 22 16.58 -20.67 -5.20
N GLU A 23 15.61 -21.24 -5.90
CA GLU A 23 15.23 -20.71 -7.17
C GLU A 23 14.83 -19.28 -6.85
N ALA A 24 15.78 -18.38 -7.03
CA ALA A 24 15.47 -16.98 -7.25
C ALA A 24 14.57 -17.00 -8.48
N GLY A 25 13.27 -17.12 -8.24
CA GLY A 25 12.27 -16.80 -9.24
C GLY A 25 12.67 -15.45 -9.82
N PRO A 26 12.29 -15.14 -11.05
CA PRO A 26 12.68 -13.88 -11.68
C PRO A 26 12.47 -12.80 -10.64
N THR A 27 13.56 -12.15 -10.25
CA THR A 27 13.53 -11.04 -9.29
C THR A 27 12.36 -10.18 -9.72
N PRO A 28 11.33 -9.94 -8.87
CA PRO A 28 10.30 -9.00 -9.25
C PRO A 28 11.08 -7.77 -9.68
N LYS A 29 10.99 -7.39 -10.94
CA LYS A 29 11.51 -6.11 -11.37
C LYS A 29 10.93 -5.15 -10.36
N GLN A 30 11.76 -4.61 -9.46
CA GLN A 30 11.34 -3.52 -8.61
C GLN A 30 10.71 -2.56 -9.57
N GLY A 31 9.37 -2.46 -9.48
CA GLY A 31 8.57 -1.83 -10.50
C GLY A 31 9.18 -0.48 -10.74
N GLY A 32 9.65 -0.25 -11.96
CA GLY A 32 10.13 1.05 -12.35
C GLY A 32 9.10 2.05 -11.85
N GLU A 33 9.53 3.20 -11.41
CA GLU A 33 8.61 4.23 -10.89
C GLU A 33 7.35 4.24 -11.74
N PRO A 34 6.15 4.13 -11.14
CA PRO A 34 4.92 4.04 -11.91
C PRO A 34 4.93 5.17 -12.91
N GLY A 35 4.79 4.84 -14.20
CA GLY A 35 4.78 5.85 -15.26
C GLY A 35 3.71 6.93 -14.99
N PRO A 36 3.71 8.03 -15.72
CA PRO A 36 2.79 9.15 -15.53
C PRO A 36 1.31 8.74 -15.55
N ASP A 37 1.00 7.61 -16.19
CA ASP A 37 -0.36 7.08 -16.30
C ASP A 37 -0.78 6.17 -15.14
N ALA A 38 0.11 5.87 -14.21
CA ALA A 38 -0.21 5.01 -13.07
C ALA A 38 -1.13 5.70 -12.05
N LEU A 39 -1.05 7.02 -11.91
CA LEU A 39 -1.89 7.75 -10.95
C LEU A 39 -3.38 7.69 -11.29
N PRO A 40 -3.84 7.96 -12.53
CA PRO A 40 -5.26 7.81 -12.89
C PRO A 40 -5.77 6.40 -12.58
N THR A 41 -5.09 5.36 -13.04
CA THR A 41 -5.48 3.96 -12.79
C THR A 41 -5.54 3.65 -11.29
N LYS A 42 -4.60 4.15 -10.50
CA LYS A 42 -4.62 3.98 -9.05
C LYS A 42 -5.81 4.69 -8.42
N LEU A 43 -6.12 5.90 -8.86
CA LEU A 43 -7.27 6.66 -8.37
C LEU A 43 -8.59 5.95 -8.71
N ASP A 44 -8.71 5.37 -9.90
CA ASP A 44 -9.88 4.58 -10.29
C ASP A 44 -10.09 3.38 -9.35
N ALA A 45 -9.03 2.65 -9.04
CA ALA A 45 -9.09 1.53 -8.11
C ALA A 45 -9.47 1.98 -6.69
N LEU A 46 -8.87 3.05 -6.20
CA LEU A 46 -9.13 3.57 -4.85
C LEU A 46 -10.56 4.15 -4.70
N THR A 47 -11.11 4.75 -5.74
CA THR A 47 -12.48 5.29 -5.73
C THR A 47 -13.55 4.20 -5.92
N ALA A 48 -13.17 3.00 -6.34
CA ALA A 48 -14.04 1.83 -6.37
C ALA A 48 -14.15 1.10 -5.01
N ASP A 49 -13.27 1.43 -4.05
CA ASP A 49 -13.25 0.81 -2.71
C ASP A 49 -14.48 1.24 -1.88
N GLN A 50 -14.97 0.33 -1.03
CA GLN A 50 -16.14 0.59 -0.18
C GLN A 50 -15.85 1.66 0.89
N CYS A 51 -14.61 1.80 1.33
CA CYS A 51 -14.21 2.85 2.26
C CYS A 51 -14.30 4.25 1.64
N TYR A 52 -14.23 4.34 0.31
CA TYR A 52 -14.52 5.56 -0.45
C TYR A 52 -16.02 5.70 -0.74
N ALA A 53 -16.64 4.65 -1.29
CA ALA A 53 -18.01 4.71 -1.81
C ALA A 53 -19.08 4.87 -0.71
N SER A 54 -18.81 4.39 0.49
CA SER A 54 -19.76 4.40 1.61
C SER A 54 -19.03 4.57 2.96
N PRO A 55 -18.26 5.65 3.17
CA PRO A 55 -17.41 5.81 4.35
C PRO A 55 -18.18 5.78 5.68
N GLN A 56 -19.44 6.30 5.69
CA GLN A 56 -20.25 6.33 6.90
C GLN A 56 -20.72 4.93 7.36
N ARG A 57 -20.67 3.93 6.48
CA ARG A 57 -21.09 2.55 6.77
C ARG A 57 -19.94 1.64 7.14
N GLN A 58 -18.73 2.12 6.98
CA GLN A 58 -17.55 1.30 7.22
C GLN A 58 -17.11 1.34 8.68
N LEU A 59 -16.57 0.23 9.14
CA LEU A 59 -15.84 0.18 10.40
C LEU A 59 -14.46 0.86 10.17
N PRO A 60 -14.08 1.88 10.93
CA PRO A 60 -12.81 2.60 10.69
C PRO A 60 -11.61 1.67 10.62
N LYS A 61 -11.47 0.69 11.52
CA LYS A 61 -10.38 -0.30 11.48
C LYS A 61 -10.38 -1.14 10.20
N GLY A 62 -11.54 -1.38 9.60
CA GLY A 62 -11.67 -2.13 8.34
C GLY A 62 -11.10 -1.36 7.15
N CYS A 63 -10.98 -0.04 7.25
CA CYS A 63 -10.42 0.83 6.21
C CYS A 63 -8.92 1.10 6.37
N GLU A 64 -8.23 0.50 7.34
CA GLU A 64 -6.79 0.70 7.57
C GLU A 64 -5.96 0.43 6.32
N LYS A 65 -6.19 -0.70 5.65
CA LYS A 65 -5.49 -1.05 4.42
C LYS A 65 -5.71 -0.01 3.33
N TYR A 66 -6.96 0.40 3.11
CA TYR A 66 -7.32 1.43 2.17
C TYR A 66 -6.59 2.74 2.44
N VAL A 67 -6.60 3.21 3.69
CA VAL A 67 -5.90 4.44 4.10
C VAL A 67 -4.39 4.31 3.95
N THR A 68 -3.83 3.12 4.16
CA THR A 68 -2.41 2.84 3.93
C THR A 68 -2.05 2.94 2.45
N GLU A 69 -2.88 2.39 1.56
CA GLU A 69 -2.69 2.46 0.11
C GLU A 69 -2.79 3.89 -0.44
N LEU A 70 -3.63 4.73 0.20
CA LEU A 70 -3.72 6.16 -0.11
C LEU A 70 -2.44 6.94 0.20
N GLY A 71 -1.61 6.44 1.11
CA GLY A 71 -0.44 7.17 1.60
C GLY A 71 0.57 7.62 0.53
N SER A 72 0.63 6.93 -0.61
CA SER A 72 1.51 7.30 -1.72
C SER A 72 0.87 8.27 -2.72
N VAL A 73 -0.44 8.46 -2.68
CA VAL A 73 -1.19 9.28 -3.65
C VAL A 73 -0.77 10.76 -3.61
N PRO A 74 -0.65 11.41 -2.43
CA PRO A 74 -0.24 12.82 -2.38
C PRO A 74 1.13 13.07 -3.04
N GLY A 75 2.11 12.19 -2.80
CA GLY A 75 3.43 12.29 -3.41
C GLY A 75 3.39 12.14 -4.94
N SER A 76 2.63 11.16 -5.43
CA SER A 76 2.45 10.93 -6.86
C SER A 76 1.73 12.11 -7.54
N ALA A 77 0.73 12.69 -6.88
CA ALA A 77 0.02 13.85 -7.38
C ALA A 77 0.92 15.10 -7.47
N ARG A 78 1.75 15.34 -6.45
CA ARG A 78 2.74 16.44 -6.49
C ARG A 78 3.76 16.26 -7.61
N LYS A 79 4.27 15.03 -7.82
CA LYS A 79 5.16 14.72 -8.94
C LYS A 79 4.50 15.05 -10.27
N ARG A 80 3.25 14.64 -10.46
CA ARG A 80 2.49 14.92 -11.68
C ARG A 80 2.24 16.41 -11.87
N ALA A 81 1.93 17.14 -10.79
CA ALA A 81 1.69 18.58 -10.83
C ALA A 81 2.91 19.37 -11.30
N GLY A 82 4.10 18.99 -10.81
CA GLY A 82 5.31 19.79 -11.00
C GLY A 82 5.05 21.25 -10.57
N ASP A 83 5.61 22.17 -11.33
CA ASP A 83 5.41 23.62 -11.11
C ASP A 83 4.19 24.18 -11.86
N LYS A 84 3.49 23.34 -12.62
CA LYS A 84 2.46 23.78 -13.57
C LYS A 84 1.04 23.66 -13.05
N ASP A 85 0.82 22.91 -11.96
CA ASP A 85 -0.50 22.65 -11.41
C ASP A 85 -0.57 22.87 -9.90
N PRO A 86 -0.61 24.15 -9.45
CA PRO A 86 -0.68 24.46 -8.02
C PRO A 86 -1.99 23.98 -7.38
N GLN A 87 -3.06 23.82 -8.16
CA GLN A 87 -4.32 23.31 -7.65
C GLN A 87 -4.21 21.82 -7.30
N LEU A 88 -3.58 21.00 -8.15
CA LEU A 88 -3.33 19.60 -7.84
C LEU A 88 -2.41 19.44 -6.62
N VAL A 89 -1.44 20.32 -6.42
CA VAL A 89 -0.63 20.37 -5.19
C VAL A 89 -1.49 20.63 -3.96
N THR A 90 -2.46 21.56 -4.07
CA THR A 90 -3.39 21.89 -2.98
C THR A 90 -4.29 20.70 -2.63
N GLU A 91 -4.84 20.02 -3.65
CA GLU A 91 -5.65 18.81 -3.43
C GLU A 91 -4.83 17.69 -2.80
N ALA A 92 -3.59 17.49 -3.25
CA ALA A 92 -2.68 16.52 -2.65
C ALA A 92 -2.41 16.81 -1.17
N ALA A 93 -2.20 18.07 -0.81
CA ALA A 93 -2.03 18.48 0.58
C ALA A 93 -3.31 18.29 1.41
N GLY A 94 -4.48 18.48 0.82
CA GLY A 94 -5.78 18.20 1.43
C GLY A 94 -5.92 16.73 1.81
N LEU A 95 -5.64 15.84 0.86
CA LEU A 95 -5.69 14.40 1.08
C LEU A 95 -4.68 13.94 2.15
N GLU A 96 -3.46 14.47 2.12
CA GLU A 96 -2.43 14.14 3.11
C GLU A 96 -2.88 14.51 4.53
N ARG A 97 -3.48 15.69 4.72
CA ARG A 97 -4.03 16.12 6.02
C ARG A 97 -5.17 15.19 6.48
N ALA A 98 -6.07 14.81 5.59
CA ALA A 98 -7.19 13.92 5.92
C ALA A 98 -6.69 12.52 6.34
N ILE A 99 -5.69 11.97 5.64
CA ILE A 99 -5.02 10.73 6.02
C ILE A 99 -4.34 10.86 7.39
N GLY A 100 -3.65 11.98 7.63
CA GLY A 100 -3.03 12.28 8.92
C GLY A 100 -4.05 12.31 10.05
N ALA A 101 -5.16 13.02 9.89
CA ALA A 101 -6.23 13.09 10.87
C ALA A 101 -6.80 11.70 11.25
N PHE A 102 -7.00 10.82 10.29
CA PHE A 102 -7.42 9.43 10.54
C PHE A 102 -6.42 8.67 11.41
N ARG A 103 -5.13 8.81 11.12
CA ARG A 103 -4.06 8.14 11.86
C ARG A 103 -3.88 8.71 13.26
N ASP A 104 -3.87 10.03 13.38
CA ASP A 104 -3.67 10.75 14.64
C ASP A 104 -4.82 10.51 15.64
N ALA A 105 -6.02 10.31 15.12
CA ALA A 105 -7.19 9.92 15.92
C ALA A 105 -7.20 8.43 16.31
N GLY A 106 -6.21 7.63 15.91
CA GLY A 106 -6.10 6.20 16.23
C GLY A 106 -7.17 5.34 15.58
N CYS A 107 -7.71 5.76 14.44
CA CYS A 107 -8.87 5.12 13.79
C CYS A 107 -8.59 3.70 13.27
N THR A 108 -7.34 3.30 13.15
CA THR A 108 -6.94 1.94 12.77
C THR A 108 -7.39 0.87 13.76
N THR A 109 -7.72 1.26 15.00
CA THR A 109 -8.17 0.34 16.07
C THR A 109 -9.65 0.49 16.40
N VAL A 110 -10.34 1.50 15.86
CA VAL A 110 -11.75 1.78 16.15
C VAL A 110 -12.67 0.83 15.39
N ALA A 111 -13.45 0.05 16.17
CA ALA A 111 -14.30 -1.01 15.63
C ALA A 111 -15.71 -0.53 15.27
N ASP A 112 -16.17 0.56 15.86
CA ASP A 112 -17.54 1.04 15.71
C ASP A 112 -17.62 2.19 14.72
N PRO A 113 -18.64 2.24 13.87
CA PRO A 113 -18.89 3.38 13.00
C PRO A 113 -19.36 4.59 13.82
N GLY A 114 -19.16 5.77 13.29
CA GLY A 114 -19.56 7.03 13.91
C GLY A 114 -18.38 7.80 14.49
N GLY A 115 -18.66 8.98 15.03
CA GLY A 115 -17.67 9.84 15.66
C GLY A 115 -16.56 10.35 14.72
N ALA A 116 -15.45 10.73 15.34
CA ALA A 116 -14.33 11.39 14.65
C ALA A 116 -13.70 10.50 13.55
N CYS A 117 -13.65 9.19 13.75
CA CYS A 117 -13.04 8.28 12.76
C CYS A 117 -13.90 8.09 11.51
N THR A 118 -15.21 8.05 11.66
CA THR A 118 -16.12 8.04 10.49
C THR A 118 -16.04 9.38 9.76
N GLN A 119 -15.97 10.50 10.47
CA GLN A 119 -15.79 11.80 9.84
C GLN A 119 -14.46 11.87 9.08
N ALA A 120 -13.37 11.35 9.65
CA ALA A 120 -12.08 11.29 8.98
C ALA A 120 -12.13 10.47 7.68
N LEU A 121 -12.88 9.35 7.63
CA LEU A 121 -13.10 8.60 6.39
C LEU A 121 -13.90 9.40 5.35
N VAL A 122 -14.91 10.16 5.78
CA VAL A 122 -15.67 11.06 4.91
C VAL A 122 -14.77 12.15 4.33
N ASP A 123 -13.92 12.74 5.15
CA ASP A 123 -12.99 13.79 4.73
C ASP A 123 -11.94 13.24 3.75
N ILE A 124 -11.44 12.02 3.98
CA ILE A 124 -10.56 11.31 3.04
C ILE A 124 -11.28 11.09 1.70
N ALA A 125 -12.52 10.61 1.71
CA ALA A 125 -13.28 10.38 0.48
C ALA A 125 -13.49 11.68 -0.30
N ALA A 126 -13.85 12.76 0.39
CA ALA A 126 -14.02 14.08 -0.22
C ALA A 126 -12.71 14.61 -0.84
N ALA A 127 -11.58 14.52 -0.10
CA ALA A 127 -10.27 14.96 -0.57
C ALA A 127 -9.78 14.12 -1.76
N LEU A 128 -9.96 12.80 -1.72
CA LEU A 128 -9.60 11.91 -2.83
C LEU A 128 -10.44 12.21 -4.08
N GLY A 129 -11.74 12.46 -3.92
CA GLY A 129 -12.64 12.84 -5.01
C GLY A 129 -12.23 14.17 -5.66
N GLY A 130 -11.85 15.17 -4.89
CA GLY A 130 -11.32 16.44 -5.37
C GLY A 130 -10.03 16.26 -6.17
N LEU A 131 -9.08 15.48 -5.62
CA LEU A 131 -7.83 15.17 -6.28
C LEU A 131 -8.05 14.40 -7.61
N LYS A 132 -8.92 13.37 -7.59
CA LYS A 132 -9.26 12.62 -8.82
C LYS A 132 -9.83 13.53 -9.89
N LYS A 133 -10.77 14.41 -9.53
CA LYS A 133 -11.37 15.37 -10.46
C LYS A 133 -10.32 16.25 -11.14
N GLN A 134 -9.29 16.71 -10.40
CA GLN A 134 -8.19 17.49 -10.97
C GLN A 134 -7.32 16.67 -11.93
N VAL A 135 -7.03 15.42 -11.57
CA VAL A 135 -6.25 14.52 -12.41
C VAL A 135 -6.99 14.20 -13.71
N ASP A 136 -8.29 13.90 -13.64
CA ASP A 136 -9.12 13.56 -14.80
C ASP A 136 -9.33 14.76 -15.72
N ALA A 137 -9.39 15.97 -15.18
CA ALA A 137 -9.53 17.21 -15.97
C ALA A 137 -8.28 17.54 -16.81
N ARG A 138 -7.13 16.94 -16.48
CA ARG A 138 -5.86 17.17 -17.15
C ARG A 138 -5.19 15.84 -17.53
N PRO A 139 -5.71 15.14 -18.53
CA PRO A 139 -5.05 13.94 -19.02
C PRO A 139 -3.62 14.29 -19.43
N THR A 140 -2.68 13.37 -19.17
CA THR A 140 -1.30 13.52 -19.65
C THR A 140 -1.35 13.67 -21.16
N ALA A 141 -0.78 14.76 -21.67
CA ALA A 141 -0.48 14.86 -23.08
C ALA A 141 0.45 13.69 -23.42
N GLY A 142 -0.03 12.79 -24.26
CA GLY A 142 0.73 11.64 -24.78
C GLY A 142 1.91 12.09 -25.61
#